data_61d6f671ed674b3d3ebbe31ca83b5e1d
#
_entry.id   61d6f671ed674b3d3ebbe31ca83b5e1d
#
_cell.length_a   1.000
_cell.length_b   1.000
_cell.length_c   1.000
_cell.angle_alpha   90.00
_cell.angle_beta   90.00
_cell.angle_gamma   90.00
#
_symmetry.space_group_name_H-M   'P 1'
#
loop_
_entity.id
_entity.type
_entity.pdbx_description
1 polymer ?
#
loop_
_entity_poly.entity_id
_entity_poly.type
_entity_poly.pdbx_seq_one_letter_code
_entity_poly.pdbx_strand_id
1 'polypeptide(L)'
;MNLSAKHKAFCDEYLSNGLNALRAYAAVYKVSDSVAGPSGDRLLKNAKVKDYIQKQQEKTAKRLEIRKEDLIQDLLTIKENNMEDAPPFAIKAIEVINKMLGFNASEKSEITITEQPLFLDDEPEE
;
A
#
# COMPACT_ATOMS: atom_id res chain seq x y z
N MET A 1 21.32 -6.32 -9.86
CA MET A 1 21.01 -5.58 -11.00
C MET A 1 20.87 -4.15 -10.68
N ASN A 2 21.43 -3.34 -11.47
CA ASN A 2 21.52 -1.93 -11.16
C ASN A 2 20.42 -1.13 -11.79
N LEU A 3 19.88 -0.19 -11.02
CA LEU A 3 18.98 0.79 -11.57
C LEU A 3 19.78 1.89 -12.23
N SER A 4 19.20 2.53 -13.24
CA SER A 4 19.80 3.73 -13.78
C SER A 4 19.82 4.83 -12.72
N ALA A 5 20.68 5.80 -12.91
CA ALA A 5 20.79 6.90 -11.95
C ALA A 5 19.45 7.63 -11.78
N LYS A 6 18.73 7.83 -12.88
CA LYS A 6 17.44 8.52 -12.81
C LYS A 6 16.37 7.68 -12.15
N HIS A 7 16.37 6.37 -12.38
CA HIS A 7 15.42 5.50 -11.72
C HIS A 7 15.68 5.48 -10.22
N LYS A 8 16.95 5.46 -9.83
CA LYS A 8 17.28 5.50 -8.41
C LYS A 8 16.86 6.82 -7.79
N ALA A 9 17.10 7.93 -8.49
CA ALA A 9 16.69 9.24 -8.01
C ALA A 9 15.18 9.32 -7.84
N PHE A 10 14.44 8.73 -8.78
CA PHE A 10 12.99 8.67 -8.68
C PHE A 10 12.57 7.90 -7.43
N CYS A 11 13.19 6.76 -7.18
CA CYS A 11 12.84 5.95 -6.02
C CYS A 11 13.13 6.70 -4.72
N ASP A 12 14.28 7.35 -4.65
CA ASP A 12 14.67 8.09 -3.45
C ASP A 12 13.72 9.25 -3.21
N GLU A 13 13.35 9.96 -4.28
CA GLU A 13 12.40 11.05 -4.15
C GLU A 13 11.03 10.54 -3.72
N TYR A 14 10.59 9.44 -4.32
CA TYR A 14 9.31 8.82 -4.00
C TYR A 14 9.23 8.45 -2.52
N LEU A 15 10.30 7.86 -2.00
CA LEU A 15 10.32 7.44 -0.60
C LEU A 15 10.38 8.62 0.37
N SER A 16 10.88 9.76 -0.07
CA SER A 16 11.02 10.90 0.82
C SER A 16 9.87 11.90 0.73
N ASN A 17 9.00 11.78 -0.29
CA ASN A 17 7.93 12.76 -0.46
C ASN A 17 6.55 12.21 -0.10
N GLY A 18 6.49 11.13 0.65
CA GLY A 18 5.22 10.56 1.06
C GLY A 18 4.62 9.63 0.04
N LEU A 19 5.45 9.01 -0.77
CA LEU A 19 5.02 8.03 -1.76
C LEU A 19 4.17 8.64 -2.86
N ASN A 20 4.56 9.82 -3.31
CA ASN A 20 3.86 10.51 -4.39
C ASN A 20 4.66 10.34 -5.68
N ALA A 21 4.22 9.42 -6.53
CA ALA A 21 4.93 9.09 -7.76
C ALA A 21 4.95 10.22 -8.77
N LEU A 22 3.85 10.96 -8.87
CA LEU A 22 3.78 12.08 -9.81
C LEU A 22 4.82 13.12 -9.48
N ARG A 23 4.90 13.51 -8.21
CA ARG A 23 5.87 14.51 -7.80
C ARG A 23 7.29 14.00 -7.92
N ALA A 24 7.50 12.73 -7.58
CA ALA A 24 8.84 12.16 -7.71
C ALA A 24 9.31 12.18 -9.15
N TYR A 25 8.44 11.79 -10.07
CA TYR A 25 8.82 11.77 -11.47
C TYR A 25 9.05 13.18 -12.01
N ALA A 26 8.15 14.10 -11.65
CA ALA A 26 8.29 15.48 -12.11
C ALA A 26 9.59 16.12 -11.60
N ALA A 27 9.96 15.81 -10.37
CA ALA A 27 11.18 16.39 -9.79
C ALA A 27 12.44 15.88 -10.47
N VAL A 28 12.45 14.60 -10.82
CA VAL A 28 13.66 13.99 -11.40
C VAL A 28 13.76 14.25 -12.91
N TYR A 29 12.62 14.13 -13.61
CA TYR A 29 12.65 14.24 -15.07
C TYR A 29 12.24 15.62 -15.57
N LYS A 30 11.77 16.48 -14.68
CA LYS A 30 11.44 17.88 -14.99
C LYS A 30 10.43 18.00 -16.11
N VAL A 31 9.32 17.31 -15.95
CA VAL A 31 8.23 17.32 -16.92
C VAL A 31 6.95 17.80 -16.24
N SER A 32 5.94 18.08 -17.05
CA SER A 32 4.65 18.55 -16.53
C SER A 32 3.93 17.43 -15.79
N ASP A 33 2.95 17.80 -14.99
CA ASP A 33 2.17 16.84 -14.22
C ASP A 33 1.43 15.87 -15.11
N SER A 34 0.96 16.31 -16.27
CA SER A 34 0.24 15.44 -17.17
C SER A 34 1.12 14.31 -17.72
N VAL A 35 2.42 14.56 -17.82
CA VAL A 35 3.37 13.54 -18.25
C VAL A 35 3.82 12.72 -17.04
N ALA A 36 4.07 13.40 -15.93
CA ALA A 36 4.64 12.77 -14.75
C ALA A 36 3.69 11.73 -14.12
N GLY A 37 2.39 11.97 -14.15
CA GLY A 37 1.44 11.04 -13.55
C GLY A 37 1.51 9.66 -14.16
N PRO A 38 1.19 9.52 -15.46
CA PRO A 38 1.25 8.19 -16.09
C PRO A 38 2.65 7.59 -16.08
N SER A 39 3.67 8.41 -16.28
CA SER A 39 5.04 7.92 -16.33
C SER A 39 5.52 7.41 -14.98
N GLY A 40 5.16 8.14 -13.92
CA GLY A 40 5.49 7.69 -12.58
C GLY A 40 4.81 6.37 -12.24
N ASP A 41 3.54 6.24 -12.61
CA ASP A 41 2.81 5.00 -12.36
C ASP A 41 3.44 3.84 -13.11
N ARG A 42 3.85 4.08 -14.35
CA ARG A 42 4.50 3.06 -15.15
C ARG A 42 5.81 2.61 -14.52
N LEU A 43 6.57 3.59 -14.02
CA LEU A 43 7.85 3.32 -13.42
C LEU A 43 7.69 2.48 -12.14
N LEU A 44 6.64 2.73 -11.37
CA LEU A 44 6.39 1.94 -10.17
C LEU A 44 6.10 0.48 -10.47
N LYS A 45 5.69 0.17 -11.70
CA LYS A 45 5.43 -1.21 -12.08
C LYS A 45 6.67 -1.94 -12.58
N ASN A 46 7.76 -1.22 -12.76
CA ASN A 46 9.01 -1.82 -13.19
C ASN A 46 9.56 -2.70 -12.06
N ALA A 47 9.95 -3.94 -12.40
CA ALA A 47 10.36 -4.90 -11.39
C ALA A 47 11.58 -4.45 -10.60
N LYS A 48 12.53 -3.83 -11.27
CA LYS A 48 13.75 -3.35 -10.59
C LYS A 48 13.45 -2.19 -9.67
N VAL A 49 12.53 -1.32 -10.09
CA VAL A 49 12.12 -0.19 -9.26
C VAL A 49 11.38 -0.68 -8.03
N LYS A 50 10.45 -1.62 -8.21
CA LYS A 50 9.75 -2.19 -7.08
C LYS A 50 10.69 -2.84 -6.07
N ASP A 51 11.65 -3.58 -6.59
CA ASP A 51 12.61 -4.28 -5.73
C ASP A 51 13.44 -3.29 -4.92
N TYR A 52 13.92 -2.24 -5.58
CA TYR A 52 14.72 -1.24 -4.89
C TYR A 52 13.90 -0.54 -3.80
N ILE A 53 12.67 -0.15 -4.13
CA ILE A 53 11.80 0.52 -3.15
C ILE A 53 11.54 -0.39 -1.97
N GLN A 54 11.22 -1.65 -2.23
CA GLN A 54 10.93 -2.60 -1.17
C GLN A 54 12.14 -2.79 -0.26
N LYS A 55 13.32 -2.92 -0.85
CA LYS A 55 14.53 -3.11 -0.05
C LYS A 55 14.85 -1.90 0.81
N GLN A 56 14.63 -0.70 0.27
CA GLN A 56 14.86 0.50 1.06
C GLN A 56 13.86 0.61 2.21
N GLN A 57 12.61 0.24 1.96
CA GLN A 57 11.61 0.27 3.01
C GLN A 57 11.93 -0.77 4.10
N GLU A 58 12.40 -1.94 3.70
CA GLU A 58 12.79 -2.96 4.67
C GLU A 58 13.97 -2.50 5.52
N LYS A 59 14.93 -1.85 4.89
CA LYS A 59 16.07 -1.31 5.61
C LYS A 59 15.64 -0.29 6.64
N THR A 60 14.72 0.60 6.25
CA THR A 60 14.24 1.63 7.15
C THR A 60 13.46 1.02 8.31
N ALA A 61 12.60 0.06 8.02
CA ALA A 61 11.81 -0.60 9.06
C ALA A 61 12.73 -1.31 10.05
N LYS A 62 13.76 -1.98 9.53
CA LYS A 62 14.70 -2.68 10.38
C LYS A 62 15.49 -1.71 11.25
N ARG A 63 15.93 -0.61 10.66
CA ARG A 63 16.69 0.40 11.40
C ARG A 63 15.87 1.00 12.53
N LEU A 64 14.57 1.20 12.29
CA LEU A 64 13.68 1.77 13.28
C LEU A 64 13.01 0.72 14.15
N GLU A 65 13.29 -0.56 13.87
CA GLU A 65 12.68 -1.68 14.58
C GLU A 65 11.17 -1.67 14.51
N ILE A 66 10.64 -1.23 13.35
CA ILE A 66 9.22 -1.22 13.11
C ILE A 66 8.85 -2.52 12.40
N ARG A 67 7.84 -3.20 12.91
CA ARG A 67 7.37 -4.46 12.35
C ARG A 67 5.94 -4.29 11.88
N LYS A 68 5.62 -4.97 10.78
CA LYS A 68 4.27 -4.92 10.23
C LYS A 68 3.25 -5.35 11.28
N GLU A 69 3.58 -6.37 12.06
CA GLU A 69 2.69 -6.87 13.10
C GLU A 69 2.37 -5.79 14.12
N ASP A 70 3.37 -4.98 14.47
CA ASP A 70 3.17 -3.92 15.45
C ASP A 70 2.24 -2.84 14.89
N LEU A 71 2.42 -2.50 13.63
CA LEU A 71 1.54 -1.52 12.99
C LEU A 71 0.11 -2.01 12.91
N ILE A 72 -0.06 -3.28 12.59
CA ILE A 72 -1.40 -3.86 12.52
C ILE A 72 -2.04 -3.87 13.89
N GLN A 73 -1.26 -4.18 14.93
CA GLN A 73 -1.78 -4.15 16.29
C GLN A 73 -2.25 -2.74 16.68
N ASP A 74 -1.45 -1.73 16.32
CA ASP A 74 -1.84 -0.36 16.59
C ASP A 74 -3.11 0.02 15.87
N LEU A 75 -3.26 -0.42 14.62
CA LEU A 75 -4.47 -0.16 13.85
C LEU A 75 -5.68 -0.87 14.44
N LEU A 76 -5.48 -2.08 14.95
CA LEU A 76 -6.57 -2.79 15.62
C LEU A 76 -7.04 -2.05 16.87
N THR A 77 -6.09 -1.48 17.60
CA THR A 77 -6.42 -0.70 18.77
C THR A 77 -7.22 0.55 18.38
N ILE A 78 -6.82 1.23 17.32
CA ILE A 78 -7.54 2.39 16.82
C ILE A 78 -8.96 1.99 16.41
N LYS A 79 -9.07 0.86 15.71
CA LYS A 79 -10.36 0.37 15.29
C LYS A 79 -11.27 0.15 16.50
N GLU A 80 -10.77 -0.54 17.50
CA GLU A 80 -11.59 -0.87 18.68
C GLU A 80 -11.98 0.36 19.47
N ASN A 81 -11.05 1.29 19.60
CA ASN A 81 -11.31 2.50 20.36
C ASN A 81 -12.30 3.43 19.70
N ASN A 82 -12.51 3.29 18.40
CA ASN A 82 -13.37 4.21 17.67
C ASN A 82 -14.63 3.58 17.09
N MET A 83 -14.89 2.33 17.39
CA MET A 83 -16.04 1.66 16.79
C MET A 83 -17.38 2.27 17.17
N GLU A 84 -17.50 2.72 18.40
CA GLU A 84 -18.76 3.30 18.84
C GLU A 84 -18.82 4.80 18.66
N ASP A 85 -17.72 5.48 19.04
CA ASP A 85 -17.73 6.95 19.07
C ASP A 85 -17.36 7.60 17.76
N ALA A 86 -16.52 6.96 16.98
CA ALA A 86 -16.05 7.55 15.73
C ALA A 86 -15.85 6.47 14.67
N PRO A 87 -16.96 5.87 14.19
CA PRO A 87 -16.88 4.77 13.23
C PRO A 87 -16.05 5.03 11.98
N PRO A 88 -16.03 6.26 11.42
CA PRO A 88 -15.17 6.48 10.23
C PRO A 88 -13.70 6.19 10.49
N PHE A 89 -13.20 6.45 11.68
CA PHE A 89 -11.80 6.14 11.99
C PHE A 89 -11.59 4.63 12.09
N ALA A 90 -12.56 3.90 12.64
CA ALA A 90 -12.47 2.45 12.70
C ALA A 90 -12.47 1.86 11.30
N ILE A 91 -13.34 2.36 10.43
CA ILE A 91 -13.40 1.91 9.04
C ILE A 91 -12.08 2.17 8.33
N LYS A 92 -11.51 3.35 8.54
CA LYS A 92 -10.24 3.68 7.91
C LYS A 92 -9.13 2.74 8.38
N ALA A 93 -9.10 2.42 9.67
CA ALA A 93 -8.11 1.50 10.19
C ALA A 93 -8.25 0.12 9.55
N ILE A 94 -9.48 -0.34 9.36
CA ILE A 94 -9.74 -1.62 8.71
C ILE A 94 -9.23 -1.59 7.27
N GLU A 95 -9.48 -0.49 6.55
CA GLU A 95 -9.00 -0.35 5.18
C GLU A 95 -7.49 -0.45 5.09
N VAL A 96 -6.80 0.20 6.02
CA VAL A 96 -5.35 0.18 6.02
C VAL A 96 -4.83 -1.23 6.32
N ILE A 97 -5.46 -1.93 7.28
CA ILE A 97 -5.08 -3.29 7.61
C ILE A 97 -5.25 -4.20 6.39
N ASN A 98 -6.36 -4.05 5.67
CA ASN A 98 -6.60 -4.85 4.48
C ASN A 98 -5.52 -4.64 3.44
N LYS A 99 -5.09 -3.40 3.26
CA LYS A 99 -4.01 -3.11 2.33
C LYS A 99 -2.70 -3.73 2.78
N MET A 100 -2.41 -3.65 4.07
CA MET A 100 -1.16 -4.18 4.59
C MET A 100 -1.09 -5.70 4.47
N LEU A 101 -2.23 -6.36 4.62
CA LEU A 101 -2.29 -7.81 4.54
C LEU A 101 -2.54 -8.32 3.12
N GLY A 102 -2.79 -7.41 2.18
CA GLY A 102 -3.03 -7.81 0.80
C GLY A 102 -4.43 -8.30 0.52
N PHE A 103 -5.35 -8.14 1.46
CA PHE A 103 -6.71 -8.64 1.26
C PHE A 103 -7.40 -7.95 0.09
N ASN A 104 -7.13 -6.67 -0.10
CA ASN A 104 -7.75 -5.94 -1.21
C ASN A 104 -7.33 -6.50 -2.56
N ALA A 105 -6.12 -6.97 -2.67
CA ALA A 105 -5.63 -7.52 -3.94
C ALA A 105 -6.34 -8.82 -4.28
N SER A 106 -6.53 -9.70 -3.29
CA SER A 106 -7.25 -10.94 -3.56
C SER A 106 -8.73 -10.68 -3.68
N GLU A 107 -9.25 -9.67 -3.04
CA GLU A 107 -10.65 -9.38 -3.08
C GLU A 107 -11.15 -9.09 -4.47
N LYS A 108 -10.32 -8.51 -5.31
CA LYS A 108 -10.73 -8.22 -6.65
C LYS A 108 -11.16 -9.45 -7.41
N SER A 109 -10.55 -10.56 -7.14
CA SER A 109 -10.93 -11.79 -7.82
C SER A 109 -11.92 -12.59 -7.03
N GLU A 110 -12.12 -12.28 -5.76
CA GLU A 110 -12.94 -13.10 -4.93
C GLU A 110 -14.23 -12.51 -4.49
N ILE A 111 -14.49 -11.27 -4.80
CA ILE A 111 -15.70 -10.65 -4.41
C ILE A 111 -16.90 -11.44 -4.82
N THR A 112 -16.87 -11.98 -6.03
CA THR A 112 -17.97 -12.74 -6.51
C THR A 112 -18.16 -14.02 -5.75
N ILE A 113 -17.15 -14.51 -5.10
CA ILE A 113 -17.24 -15.75 -4.37
C ILE A 113 -17.75 -15.54 -2.98
N THR A 114 -17.24 -14.54 -2.32
CA THR A 114 -17.55 -14.36 -0.93
C THR A 114 -18.91 -13.84 -0.68
N GLU A 115 -19.51 -13.25 -1.66
CA GLU A 115 -20.77 -12.79 -1.41
C GLU A 115 -21.72 -13.80 -1.20
N GLN A 116 -21.40 -14.90 -1.51
CA GLN A 116 -22.23 -15.87 -1.26
C GLN A 116 -22.12 -16.45 -0.06
N PRO A 117 -21.80 -16.79 0.40
CA PRO A 117 -22.03 -17.54 1.42
C PRO A 117 -21.82 -17.33 2.63
N LEU A 118 -21.84 -17.28 2.83
CA LEU A 118 -21.61 -17.25 3.93
C LEU A 118 -22.57 -17.44 4.71
N PHE A 119 -22.79 -17.30 4.18
CA PHE A 119 -23.44 -17.53 4.75
C PHE A 119 -24.07 -18.30 4.74
N LEU A 120 -23.78 -18.38 4.41
CA LEU A 120 -24.21 -19.05 4.53
C LEU A 120 -24.52 -19.74 4.70
N ASP A 121 -24.27 -19.90 4.56
CA ASP A 121 -24.55 -20.60 4.87
C ASP A 121 -24.95 -21.20 5.07
N ASP A 122 -24.75 -21.10 5.06
CA ASP A 122 -25.10 -21.70 5.40
C ASP A 122 -25.66 -22.42 5.38
N GLU A 123 -25.61 -22.51 5.19
CA GLU A 123 -26.02 -23.22 5.29
C GLU A 123 -26.55 -24.02 5.24
N PRO A 124 -26.73 -24.21 5.02
CA PRO A 124 -27.01 -25.00 5.00
C PRO A 124 -27.53 -25.81 5.01
N GLU A 125 -27.50 -25.94 4.87
CA GLU A 125 -27.88 -26.59 4.95
C GLU A 125 -28.51 -27.19 4.95
N GLU A 126 -28.60 -27.27 4.68
CA GLU A 126 -29.03 -27.67 4.78
C GLU A 126 -29.44 -28.09 4.92
#